data_becf3a1a71f6b18ec663aaab1cf66f07
#
_entry.id   becf3a1a71f6b18ec663aaab1cf66f07
#
_cell.length_a   1.000
_cell.length_b   1.000
_cell.length_c   1.000
_cell.angle_alpha   90.00
_cell.angle_beta   90.00
_cell.angle_gamma   90.00
#
_symmetry.space_group_name_H-M   'P 1'
#
loop_
_entity.id
_entity.type
_entity.pdbx_description
1 polymer ?
#
loop_
_entity_poly.entity_id
_entity_poly.type
_entity_poly.pdbx_seq_one_letter_code
_entity_poly.pdbx_strand_id
1 'polypeptide(L)'
;LAVVPGDDKRDTQLMSYSTISEDAVDRIWAYFINGGVGNALNLIKYASYLLGREASWKEPAPLLKAGLYWPSLQYPRLEELKESWVSGNKIALITFYRALVTSGNLKPIDALIKKLLEQGINPLPVYVSSLKDQHSDEFIAELTKKLDISGVLNTTAFAVSSAESPAKAGPFRNTDCPVF
;
A
#
# COMPACT_ATOMS: atom_id res chain seq x y z
N LEU A 1 -27.84 7.78 -10.08
CA LEU A 1 -26.59 8.53 -10.19
C LEU A 1 -25.90 8.53 -8.82
N ALA A 2 -24.60 8.20 -8.78
CA ALA A 2 -23.75 8.45 -7.62
C ALA A 2 -22.76 9.57 -7.98
N VAL A 3 -22.68 10.60 -7.14
CA VAL A 3 -21.72 11.70 -7.27
C VAL A 3 -20.85 11.65 -6.03
N VAL A 4 -19.55 11.45 -6.22
CA VAL A 4 -18.59 11.25 -5.12
C VAL A 4 -17.38 12.17 -5.28
N PRO A 5 -16.73 12.60 -4.17
CA PRO A 5 -15.47 13.33 -4.22
C PRO A 5 -14.36 12.54 -4.93
N GLY A 6 -13.44 13.26 -5.57
CA GLY A 6 -12.28 12.68 -6.24
C GLY A 6 -11.10 12.38 -5.30
N ASP A 7 -11.19 12.76 -4.03
CA ASP A 7 -10.16 12.57 -3.00
C ASP A 7 -10.75 11.94 -1.73
N ASP A 8 -9.97 11.86 -0.67
CA ASP A 8 -10.36 11.29 0.63
C ASP A 8 -11.06 12.27 1.56
N LYS A 9 -11.40 13.48 1.08
CA LYS A 9 -12.16 14.48 1.83
C LYS A 9 -13.64 14.40 1.50
N ARG A 10 -14.47 14.19 2.52
CA ARG A 10 -15.92 14.15 2.34
C ARG A 10 -16.43 15.53 1.92
N ASP A 11 -17.17 15.56 0.80
CA ASP A 11 -17.89 16.74 0.32
C ASP A 11 -19.39 16.44 0.28
N THR A 12 -20.08 16.83 1.34
CA THR A 12 -21.52 16.58 1.51
C THR A 12 -22.36 17.34 0.50
N GLN A 13 -21.91 18.53 0.05
CA GLN A 13 -22.62 19.31 -0.96
C GLN A 13 -22.54 18.60 -2.32
N LEU A 14 -21.34 18.13 -2.70
CA LEU A 14 -21.17 17.38 -3.93
C LEU A 14 -21.98 16.06 -3.90
N MET A 15 -21.92 15.33 -2.79
CA MET A 15 -22.61 14.04 -2.63
C MET A 15 -24.14 14.20 -2.64
N SER A 16 -24.70 15.36 -2.26
CA SER A 16 -26.13 15.64 -2.29
C SER A 16 -26.76 15.66 -3.69
N TYR A 17 -25.94 15.75 -4.75
CA TYR A 17 -26.41 15.60 -6.14
C TYR A 17 -26.66 14.14 -6.53
N SER A 18 -26.39 13.18 -5.68
CA SER A 18 -26.66 11.78 -5.92
C SER A 18 -28.17 11.48 -5.87
N THR A 19 -28.62 10.50 -6.66
CA THR A 19 -30.02 10.07 -6.72
C THR A 19 -30.26 8.71 -6.06
N ILE A 20 -29.26 8.20 -5.33
CA ILE A 20 -29.33 6.98 -4.51
C ILE A 20 -29.18 7.35 -3.04
N SER A 21 -29.40 6.40 -2.12
CA SER A 21 -29.29 6.65 -0.70
C SER A 21 -27.87 7.10 -0.30
N GLU A 22 -27.78 7.89 0.77
CA GLU A 22 -26.50 8.38 1.30
C GLU A 22 -25.56 7.22 1.66
N ASP A 23 -26.06 6.16 2.30
CA ASP A 23 -25.29 4.95 2.59
C ASP A 23 -24.69 4.30 1.35
N ALA A 24 -25.44 4.30 0.24
CA ALA A 24 -24.97 3.75 -1.03
C ALA A 24 -23.88 4.65 -1.66
N VAL A 25 -24.02 5.97 -1.55
CA VAL A 25 -23.01 6.93 -2.01
C VAL A 25 -21.73 6.77 -1.20
N ASP A 26 -21.82 6.71 0.13
CA ASP A 26 -20.68 6.53 1.02
C ASP A 26 -19.93 5.22 0.75
N ARG A 27 -20.66 4.13 0.52
CA ARG A 27 -20.06 2.84 0.18
C ARG A 27 -19.34 2.87 -1.15
N ILE A 28 -19.93 3.49 -2.17
CA ILE A 28 -19.29 3.68 -3.48
C ILE A 28 -18.01 4.50 -3.33
N TRP A 29 -18.08 5.62 -2.61
CA TRP A 29 -16.93 6.47 -2.33
C TRP A 29 -15.83 5.71 -1.57
N ALA A 30 -16.19 4.93 -0.56
CA ALA A 30 -15.25 4.11 0.20
C ALA A 30 -14.49 3.09 -0.69
N TYR A 31 -15.14 2.49 -1.69
CA TYR A 31 -14.44 1.64 -2.66
C TYR A 31 -13.39 2.42 -3.46
N PHE A 32 -13.71 3.67 -3.87
CA PHE A 32 -12.76 4.50 -4.63
C PHE A 32 -11.56 4.93 -3.81
N ILE A 33 -11.79 5.49 -2.61
CA ILE A 33 -10.69 6.01 -1.77
C ILE A 33 -9.77 4.91 -1.25
N ASN A 34 -10.28 3.71 -1.02
CA ASN A 34 -9.46 2.57 -0.60
C ASN A 34 -8.74 1.93 -1.79
N GLY A 35 -9.36 1.94 -2.98
CA GLY A 35 -8.75 1.43 -4.21
C GLY A 35 -8.43 -0.07 -4.17
N GLY A 36 -7.62 -0.52 -5.11
CA GLY A 36 -7.21 -1.92 -5.25
C GLY A 36 -8.21 -2.76 -6.04
N VAL A 37 -7.70 -3.83 -6.67
CA VAL A 37 -8.48 -4.71 -7.56
C VAL A 37 -9.69 -5.32 -6.87
N GLY A 38 -9.55 -5.72 -5.59
CA GLY A 38 -10.64 -6.28 -4.78
C GLY A 38 -11.79 -5.29 -4.57
N ASN A 39 -11.48 -4.03 -4.23
CA ASN A 39 -12.47 -2.97 -4.07
C ASN A 39 -13.12 -2.60 -5.41
N ALA A 40 -12.35 -2.49 -6.48
CA ALA A 40 -12.89 -2.21 -7.82
C ALA A 40 -13.88 -3.30 -8.28
N LEU A 41 -13.55 -4.57 -8.07
CA LEU A 41 -14.43 -5.69 -8.40
C LEU A 41 -15.72 -5.65 -7.56
N ASN A 42 -15.61 -5.40 -6.25
CA ASN A 42 -16.76 -5.31 -5.36
C ASN A 42 -17.62 -4.08 -5.63
N LEU A 43 -17.03 -2.95 -6.06
CA LEU A 43 -17.77 -1.78 -6.54
C LEU A 43 -18.66 -2.14 -7.74
N ILE A 44 -18.14 -2.87 -8.74
CA ILE A 44 -18.93 -3.30 -9.90
C ILE A 44 -20.07 -4.23 -9.47
N LYS A 45 -19.80 -5.18 -8.57
CA LYS A 45 -20.82 -6.08 -8.02
C LYS A 45 -21.87 -5.31 -7.22
N TYR A 46 -21.46 -4.35 -6.41
CA TYR A 46 -22.36 -3.50 -5.64
C TYR A 46 -23.24 -2.63 -6.56
N ALA A 47 -22.66 -2.03 -7.59
CA ALA A 47 -23.42 -1.29 -8.60
C ALA A 47 -24.46 -2.19 -9.30
N SER A 48 -24.10 -3.45 -9.62
CA SER A 48 -25.03 -4.43 -10.18
C SER A 48 -26.20 -4.73 -9.22
N TYR A 49 -25.91 -4.89 -7.92
CA TYR A 49 -26.90 -5.07 -6.87
C TYR A 49 -27.87 -3.86 -6.80
N LEU A 50 -27.34 -2.64 -6.82
CA LEU A 50 -28.15 -1.41 -6.80
C LEU A 50 -29.07 -1.30 -8.04
N LEU A 51 -28.72 -1.94 -9.16
CA LEU A 51 -29.54 -2.03 -10.36
C LEU A 51 -30.54 -3.21 -10.32
N GLY A 52 -30.74 -3.84 -9.15
CA GLY A 52 -31.69 -4.95 -8.98
C GLY A 52 -31.22 -6.28 -9.58
N ARG A 53 -29.92 -6.43 -9.89
CA ARG A 53 -29.37 -7.68 -10.38
C ARG A 53 -28.91 -8.55 -9.20
N GLU A 54 -28.97 -9.86 -9.35
CA GLU A 54 -28.39 -10.77 -8.36
C GLU A 54 -26.87 -10.66 -8.40
N ALA A 55 -26.29 -10.12 -7.30
CA ALA A 55 -24.85 -9.95 -7.15
C ALA A 55 -24.45 -10.04 -5.69
N SER A 56 -23.43 -10.83 -5.38
CA SER A 56 -22.80 -10.90 -4.06
C SER A 56 -21.57 -9.99 -4.05
N TRP A 57 -21.49 -9.11 -3.08
CA TRP A 57 -20.40 -8.15 -2.90
C TRP A 57 -19.93 -8.15 -1.45
N LYS A 58 -18.72 -7.64 -1.21
CA LYS A 58 -18.14 -7.46 0.13
C LYS A 58 -18.00 -5.97 0.41
N GLU A 59 -18.05 -5.58 1.69
CA GLU A 59 -17.81 -4.20 2.11
C GLU A 59 -16.42 -3.71 1.65
N PRO A 60 -16.26 -2.38 1.45
CA PRO A 60 -14.98 -1.79 1.10
C PRO A 60 -13.90 -2.17 2.11
N ALA A 61 -12.82 -2.78 1.64
CA ALA A 61 -11.69 -3.15 2.47
C ALA A 61 -10.70 -1.97 2.52
N PRO A 62 -10.38 -1.43 3.72
CA PRO A 62 -9.42 -0.34 3.83
C PRO A 62 -8.02 -0.82 3.46
N LEU A 63 -7.33 -0.07 2.61
CA LEU A 63 -5.92 -0.26 2.38
C LEU A 63 -5.14 0.64 3.33
N LEU A 64 -4.29 0.06 4.16
CA LEU A 64 -3.45 0.79 5.11
C LEU A 64 -2.54 1.80 4.39
N LYS A 65 -2.13 2.85 5.10
CA LYS A 65 -1.21 3.88 4.58
C LYS A 65 0.18 3.32 4.31
N ALA A 66 0.60 2.33 5.08
CA ALA A 66 1.81 1.54 4.87
C ALA A 66 1.54 0.07 5.18
N GLY A 67 2.26 -0.82 4.54
CA GLY A 67 2.12 -2.25 4.78
C GLY A 67 3.11 -3.08 3.98
N LEU A 68 3.15 -4.36 4.31
CA LEU A 68 3.92 -5.34 3.56
C LEU A 68 3.19 -5.71 2.26
N TYR A 69 3.98 -6.06 1.28
CA TYR A 69 3.49 -6.62 0.02
C TYR A 69 4.16 -7.96 -0.26
N TRP A 70 3.41 -8.90 -0.82
CA TRP A 70 3.97 -10.12 -1.41
C TRP A 70 3.10 -10.57 -2.57
N PRO A 71 3.68 -11.04 -3.68
CA PRO A 71 2.91 -11.57 -4.80
C PRO A 71 1.91 -12.65 -4.33
N SER A 72 0.67 -12.54 -4.79
CA SER A 72 -0.42 -13.49 -4.49
C SER A 72 -0.94 -13.50 -3.04
N LEU A 73 -0.38 -12.73 -2.10
CA LEU A 73 -0.89 -12.59 -0.76
C LEU A 73 -1.68 -11.29 -0.59
N GLN A 74 -2.80 -11.38 0.10
CA GLN A 74 -3.60 -10.21 0.47
C GLN A 74 -3.29 -9.85 1.94
N TYR A 75 -2.76 -8.63 2.19
CA TYR A 75 -2.36 -8.16 3.52
C TYR A 75 -1.36 -9.10 4.22
N PRO A 76 -0.20 -9.41 3.61
CA PRO A 76 0.73 -10.37 4.18
C PRO A 76 1.31 -9.86 5.51
N ARG A 77 1.56 -10.80 6.42
CA ARG A 77 2.31 -10.57 7.65
C ARG A 77 3.79 -10.87 7.42
N LEU A 78 4.66 -10.35 8.28
CA LEU A 78 6.10 -10.55 8.16
C LEU A 78 6.49 -12.04 8.17
N GLU A 79 5.82 -12.83 8.98
CA GLU A 79 6.04 -14.28 9.10
C GLU A 79 5.81 -14.99 7.76
N GLU A 80 4.78 -14.59 7.03
CA GLU A 80 4.45 -15.18 5.71
C GLU A 80 5.51 -14.84 4.66
N LEU A 81 6.10 -13.63 4.72
CA LEU A 81 7.22 -13.29 3.85
C LEU A 81 8.45 -14.14 4.18
N LYS A 82 8.72 -14.34 5.47
CA LYS A 82 9.85 -15.13 5.96
C LYS A 82 9.79 -16.59 5.53
N GLU A 83 8.63 -17.15 5.24
CA GLU A 83 8.49 -18.51 4.68
C GLU A 83 9.20 -18.67 3.33
N SER A 84 9.29 -17.57 2.57
CA SER A 84 10.00 -17.54 1.28
C SER A 84 11.47 -17.12 1.37
N TRP A 85 11.94 -16.79 2.58
CA TRP A 85 13.32 -16.34 2.81
C TRP A 85 14.25 -17.51 3.11
N VAL A 86 15.52 -17.32 2.78
CA VAL A 86 16.59 -18.23 3.17
C VAL A 86 17.29 -17.70 4.41
N SER A 87 17.38 -18.52 5.45
CA SER A 87 18.05 -18.14 6.70
C SER A 87 19.51 -17.76 6.45
N GLY A 88 19.95 -16.67 7.06
CA GLY A 88 21.33 -16.14 6.90
C GLY A 88 21.54 -15.26 5.69
N ASN A 89 20.62 -15.21 4.73
CA ASN A 89 20.74 -14.29 3.60
C ASN A 89 20.49 -12.83 4.05
N LYS A 90 21.14 -11.90 3.35
CA LYS A 90 20.98 -10.46 3.55
C LYS A 90 19.57 -10.03 3.20
N ILE A 91 19.05 -8.98 3.90
CA ILE A 91 17.71 -8.45 3.70
C ILE A 91 17.80 -7.13 2.97
N ALA A 92 17.06 -7.00 1.85
CA ALA A 92 16.87 -5.75 1.11
C ALA A 92 15.45 -5.21 1.34
N LEU A 93 15.34 -4.04 1.97
CA LEU A 93 14.08 -3.30 2.08
C LEU A 93 13.78 -2.64 0.73
N ILE A 94 12.60 -2.90 0.18
CA ILE A 94 12.10 -2.24 -1.03
C ILE A 94 10.97 -1.31 -0.60
N THR A 95 11.10 0.01 -0.80
CA THR A 95 10.02 0.95 -0.55
C THR A 95 9.41 1.46 -1.86
N PHE A 96 8.09 1.46 -1.94
CA PHE A 96 7.36 1.90 -3.13
C PHE A 96 6.01 2.52 -2.77
N TYR A 97 5.41 3.25 -3.73
CA TYR A 97 4.16 3.92 -3.46
C TYR A 97 2.97 2.98 -3.36
N ARG A 98 2.11 3.22 -2.35
CA ARG A 98 0.79 2.62 -2.18
C ARG A 98 -0.04 2.67 -3.49
N ALA A 99 0.16 3.71 -4.30
CA ALA A 99 -0.51 3.88 -5.58
C ALA A 99 -0.31 2.68 -6.54
N LEU A 100 0.83 1.97 -6.48
CA LEU A 100 1.05 0.76 -7.27
C LEU A 100 0.15 -0.40 -6.81
N VAL A 101 -0.11 -0.50 -5.49
CA VAL A 101 -1.03 -1.50 -4.93
C VAL A 101 -2.47 -1.17 -5.32
N THR A 102 -2.88 0.10 -5.19
CA THR A 102 -4.24 0.52 -5.52
C THR A 102 -4.57 0.41 -7.00
N SER A 103 -3.59 0.63 -7.88
CA SER A 103 -3.75 0.50 -9.33
C SER A 103 -3.56 -0.93 -9.84
N GLY A 104 -3.04 -1.85 -9.01
CA GLY A 104 -2.67 -3.20 -9.44
C GLY A 104 -1.44 -3.25 -10.35
N ASN A 105 -0.66 -2.16 -10.46
CA ASN A 105 0.54 -2.09 -11.30
C ASN A 105 1.79 -2.54 -10.54
N LEU A 106 1.85 -3.80 -10.15
CA LEU A 106 2.87 -4.38 -9.28
C LEU A 106 3.94 -5.19 -10.01
N LYS A 107 3.81 -5.38 -11.32
CA LYS A 107 4.80 -6.14 -12.13
C LYS A 107 6.26 -5.73 -11.92
N PRO A 108 6.62 -4.43 -11.82
CA PRO A 108 8.00 -4.03 -11.55
C PRO A 108 8.51 -4.48 -10.18
N ILE A 109 7.64 -4.41 -9.16
CA ILE A 109 7.95 -4.84 -7.79
C ILE A 109 8.09 -6.37 -7.75
N ASP A 110 7.18 -7.11 -8.40
CA ASP A 110 7.24 -8.57 -8.50
C ASP A 110 8.54 -9.04 -9.18
N ALA A 111 8.94 -8.36 -10.26
CA ALA A 111 10.19 -8.65 -10.95
C ALA A 111 11.42 -8.39 -10.05
N LEU A 112 11.39 -7.30 -9.26
CA LEU A 112 12.46 -6.97 -8.33
C LEU A 112 12.55 -8.00 -7.19
N ILE A 113 11.42 -8.39 -6.60
CA ILE A 113 11.33 -9.44 -5.58
C ILE A 113 11.95 -10.74 -6.12
N LYS A 114 11.48 -11.18 -7.29
CA LYS A 114 11.98 -12.38 -7.93
C LYS A 114 13.50 -12.32 -8.15
N LYS A 115 13.99 -11.17 -8.66
CA LYS A 115 15.42 -11.01 -8.96
C LYS A 115 16.29 -11.03 -7.71
N LEU A 116 15.83 -10.42 -6.62
CA LEU A 116 16.55 -10.46 -5.34
C LEU A 116 16.64 -11.90 -4.80
N LEU A 117 15.55 -12.66 -4.83
CA LEU A 117 15.55 -14.07 -4.42
C LEU A 117 16.52 -14.90 -5.25
N GLU A 118 16.56 -14.70 -6.57
CA GLU A 118 17.52 -15.37 -7.46
C GLU A 118 18.99 -15.04 -7.13
N GLN A 119 19.25 -13.87 -6.54
CA GLN A 119 20.58 -13.44 -6.10
C GLN A 119 20.89 -13.81 -4.64
N GLY A 120 20.04 -14.58 -3.98
CA GLY A 120 20.24 -14.97 -2.59
C GLY A 120 20.04 -13.80 -1.61
N ILE A 121 19.18 -12.85 -1.94
CA ILE A 121 18.83 -11.70 -1.09
C ILE A 121 17.36 -11.83 -0.71
N ASN A 122 17.05 -11.72 0.57
CA ASN A 122 15.69 -11.77 1.09
C ASN A 122 15.01 -10.40 0.87
N PRO A 123 13.97 -10.30 0.04
CA PRO A 123 13.27 -9.04 -0.19
C PRO A 123 12.27 -8.74 0.92
N LEU A 124 12.22 -7.48 1.35
CA LEU A 124 11.23 -6.94 2.27
C LEU A 124 10.46 -5.80 1.57
N PRO A 125 9.45 -6.10 0.75
CA PRO A 125 8.70 -5.09 0.04
C PRO A 125 7.67 -4.41 0.93
N VAL A 126 7.75 -3.08 1.03
CA VAL A 126 6.92 -2.21 1.85
C VAL A 126 6.31 -1.11 0.98
N TYR A 127 4.97 -1.06 0.91
CA TYR A 127 4.32 0.08 0.28
C TYR A 127 4.05 1.18 1.31
N VAL A 128 4.09 2.43 0.85
CA VAL A 128 3.86 3.63 1.67
C VAL A 128 3.00 4.64 0.90
N SER A 129 2.18 5.39 1.63
CA SER A 129 1.48 6.55 1.05
C SER A 129 2.48 7.66 0.72
N SER A 130 3.41 7.90 1.64
CA SER A 130 4.54 8.82 1.51
C SER A 130 5.57 8.48 2.58
N LEU A 131 6.85 8.60 2.28
CA LEU A 131 7.92 8.47 3.29
C LEU A 131 7.92 9.59 4.34
N LYS A 132 7.16 10.68 4.10
CA LYS A 132 6.96 11.80 5.03
C LYS A 132 5.70 11.63 5.91
N ASP A 133 4.87 10.62 5.63
CA ASP A 133 3.70 10.30 6.44
C ASP A 133 4.12 9.59 7.72
N GLN A 134 3.64 10.06 8.87
CA GLN A 134 4.01 9.55 10.18
C GLN A 134 3.78 8.04 10.32
N HIS A 135 2.66 7.51 9.84
CA HIS A 135 2.35 6.08 9.92
C HIS A 135 3.32 5.24 9.08
N SER A 136 3.71 5.76 7.89
CA SER A 136 4.70 5.11 7.03
C SER A 136 6.08 5.10 7.68
N ASP A 137 6.48 6.22 8.30
CA ASP A 137 7.74 6.36 9.03
C ASP A 137 7.80 5.39 10.22
N GLU A 138 6.76 5.36 11.05
CA GLU A 138 6.67 4.47 12.21
C GLU A 138 6.69 3.00 11.80
N PHE A 139 5.95 2.63 10.74
CA PHE A 139 5.90 1.26 10.23
C PHE A 139 7.27 0.77 9.76
N ILE A 140 7.98 1.58 8.96
CA ILE A 140 9.33 1.24 8.50
C ILE A 140 10.30 1.18 9.68
N ALA A 141 10.23 2.15 10.62
CA ALA A 141 11.08 2.18 11.79
C ALA A 141 10.91 0.95 12.69
N GLU A 142 9.69 0.42 12.83
CA GLU A 142 9.45 -0.82 13.56
C GLU A 142 10.05 -2.05 12.86
N LEU A 143 9.93 -2.15 11.53
CA LEU A 143 10.52 -3.24 10.76
C LEU A 143 12.05 -3.23 10.86
N THR A 144 12.66 -2.05 10.70
CA THR A 144 14.12 -1.88 10.74
C THR A 144 14.72 -2.07 12.12
N LYS A 145 13.93 -1.94 13.20
CA LYS A 145 14.34 -2.35 14.57
C LYS A 145 14.36 -3.86 14.76
N LYS A 146 13.48 -4.58 14.06
CA LYS A 146 13.30 -6.03 14.21
C LYS A 146 14.17 -6.85 13.27
N LEU A 147 14.66 -6.24 12.19
CA LEU A 147 15.36 -6.90 11.09
C LEU A 147 16.68 -6.18 10.80
N ASP A 148 17.73 -6.95 10.57
CA ASP A 148 19.03 -6.45 10.11
C ASP A 148 18.96 -6.17 8.60
N ILE A 149 18.61 -4.93 8.24
CA ILE A 149 18.50 -4.49 6.85
C ILE A 149 19.90 -4.20 6.30
N SER A 150 20.25 -4.86 5.22
CA SER A 150 21.57 -4.75 4.57
C SER A 150 21.61 -3.76 3.41
N GLY A 151 20.44 -3.31 2.92
CA GLY A 151 20.30 -2.29 1.89
C GLY A 151 18.86 -1.87 1.71
N VAL A 152 18.66 -0.64 1.23
CA VAL A 152 17.33 -0.08 0.92
C VAL A 152 17.26 0.24 -0.56
N LEU A 153 16.27 -0.29 -1.26
CA LEU A 153 15.90 0.04 -2.63
C LEU A 153 14.68 0.94 -2.59
N ASN A 154 14.92 2.25 -2.60
CA ASN A 154 13.86 3.23 -2.55
C ASN A 154 13.38 3.59 -3.96
N THR A 155 12.20 3.10 -4.33
CA THR A 155 11.57 3.39 -5.63
C THR A 155 10.57 4.55 -5.56
N THR A 156 10.53 5.29 -4.43
CA THR A 156 9.73 6.50 -4.32
C THR A 156 10.49 7.71 -4.88
N ALA A 157 9.79 8.64 -5.56
CA ALA A 157 10.41 9.73 -6.32
C ALA A 157 10.94 10.89 -5.47
N PHE A 158 10.77 10.88 -4.13
CA PHE A 158 11.11 12.03 -3.28
C PHE A 158 12.28 11.74 -2.35
N ALA A 159 13.08 12.80 -2.10
CA ALA A 159 14.14 12.77 -1.10
C ALA A 159 13.57 12.39 0.28
N VAL A 160 14.27 11.51 0.96
CA VAL A 160 13.89 10.96 2.28
C VAL A 160 14.01 12.01 3.39
N SER A 161 14.83 13.05 3.17
CA SER A 161 15.02 14.16 4.11
C SER A 161 14.97 15.50 3.38
N SER A 162 14.51 16.56 4.07
CA SER A 162 14.72 17.93 3.62
C SER A 162 16.14 18.36 3.99
N ALA A 163 16.70 19.35 3.27
CA ALA A 163 18.02 19.90 3.56
C ALA A 163 18.14 20.49 4.99
N GLU A 164 17.00 20.78 5.63
CA GLU A 164 16.89 21.36 6.98
C GLU A 164 16.68 20.33 8.09
N SER A 165 16.43 19.06 7.72
CA SER A 165 16.24 18.00 8.73
C SER A 165 17.53 17.22 8.96
N PRO A 166 17.90 16.94 10.22
CA PRO A 166 19.10 16.12 10.49
C PRO A 166 18.99 14.76 9.80
N ALA A 167 20.09 14.29 9.24
CA ALA A 167 20.18 13.02 8.48
C ALA A 167 19.66 11.78 9.24
N LYS A 168 19.46 11.88 10.57
CA LYS A 168 18.89 10.83 11.43
C LYS A 168 17.37 10.89 11.61
N ALA A 169 16.68 11.84 11.00
CA ALA A 169 15.24 12.04 11.16
C ALA A 169 14.47 11.56 9.92
N GLY A 170 14.56 10.32 9.54
CA GLY A 170 13.84 9.75 8.40
C GLY A 170 13.41 8.31 8.67
N PRO A 171 12.59 7.73 7.78
CA PRO A 171 12.07 6.36 7.93
C PRO A 171 13.17 5.29 8.02
N PHE A 172 14.38 5.59 7.52
CA PHE A 172 15.52 4.67 7.55
C PHE A 172 16.51 4.96 8.67
N ARG A 173 16.13 5.76 9.69
CA ARG A 173 17.01 6.19 10.81
C ARG A 173 17.61 5.04 11.63
N ASN A 174 16.99 3.87 11.58
CA ASN A 174 17.46 2.68 12.31
C ASN A 174 18.29 1.74 11.42
N THR A 175 18.60 2.14 10.19
CA THR A 175 19.44 1.35 9.29
C THR A 175 20.82 1.96 9.15
N ASP A 176 21.85 1.12 9.19
CA ASP A 176 23.24 1.52 8.87
C ASP A 176 23.66 0.82 7.57
N CYS A 177 22.90 1.11 6.50
CA CYS A 177 23.10 0.47 5.21
C CYS A 177 22.87 1.47 4.06
N PRO A 178 23.39 1.18 2.85
CA PRO A 178 23.18 2.04 1.70
C PRO A 178 21.69 2.11 1.29
N VAL A 179 21.29 3.31 0.86
CA VAL A 179 19.97 3.60 0.29
C VAL A 179 20.17 4.01 -1.17
N PHE A 180 19.50 3.31 -2.09
CA PHE A 180 19.58 3.48 -3.54
C PHE A 180 18.25 4.03 -4.10
#